data_5163182651f94ee03d5eecde577d92e8
#
_entry.id   5163182651f94ee03d5eecde577d92e8
#
_cell.length_a   1.000
_cell.length_b   1.000
_cell.length_c   1.000
_cell.angle_alpha   90.00
_cell.angle_beta   90.00
_cell.angle_gamma   90.00
#
_symmetry.space_group_name_H-M   'P 1'
#
loop_
_entity.id
_entity.type
_entity.pdbx_description
1 polymer ?
#
loop_
_entity_poly.entity_id
_entity_poly.type
_entity_poly.pdbx_seq_one_letter_code
_entity_poly.pdbx_strand_id
1 'polypeptide(L)'
;MKVRKAVLDDLPYLVNFTAEEAREAEGSIKIPETLEKGILVALRDPSIATYWVLVDENNTPVGSVSAVREWSDWNAGYYWWIQSMFLSKSHRGKGRMSLLLDAVKHEMKEQRGLELRLYVHKDNRTAVRAYQNAHFSKSDYEIMILSN
;
A
#
# COMPACT_ATOMS: atom_id res chain seq x y z
N MET A 1 -1.41 -19.32 0.94
CA MET A 1 -1.28 -17.85 1.00
C MET A 1 -2.63 -17.19 1.15
N LYS A 2 -2.76 -16.32 2.11
CA LYS A 2 -3.98 -15.53 2.31
C LYS A 2 -3.64 -14.12 2.76
N VAL A 3 -4.58 -13.19 2.54
CA VAL A 3 -4.46 -11.81 3.01
C VAL A 3 -5.39 -11.63 4.20
N ARG A 4 -4.88 -10.97 5.24
CA ARG A 4 -5.67 -10.56 6.40
C ARG A 4 -5.31 -9.15 6.83
N LYS A 5 -6.15 -8.51 7.61
CA LYS A 5 -5.79 -7.22 8.21
C LYS A 5 -4.62 -7.41 9.16
N ALA A 6 -3.72 -6.43 9.15
CA ALA A 6 -2.56 -6.46 10.03
C ALA A 6 -2.97 -6.21 11.49
N VAL A 7 -2.22 -6.81 12.40
CA VAL A 7 -2.37 -6.61 13.85
C VAL A 7 -1.07 -6.04 14.42
N LEU A 8 -1.08 -5.65 15.69
CA LEU A 8 0.09 -5.02 16.31
C LEU A 8 1.35 -5.89 16.24
N ASP A 9 1.20 -7.21 16.33
CA ASP A 9 2.32 -8.14 16.26
C ASP A 9 3.00 -8.14 14.88
N ASP A 10 2.34 -7.62 13.85
CA ASP A 10 2.92 -7.52 12.51
C ASP A 10 3.83 -6.30 12.34
N LEU A 11 3.88 -5.39 13.32
CA LEU A 11 4.61 -4.12 13.21
C LEU A 11 6.06 -4.28 12.73
N PRO A 12 6.88 -5.18 13.25
CA PRO A 12 8.25 -5.33 12.79
C PRO A 12 8.35 -5.68 11.30
N TYR A 13 7.43 -6.52 10.81
CA TYR A 13 7.36 -6.88 9.39
C TYR A 13 6.99 -5.67 8.54
N LEU A 14 5.98 -4.91 8.97
CA LEU A 14 5.53 -3.73 8.24
C LEU A 14 6.60 -2.66 8.14
N VAL A 15 7.34 -2.44 9.22
CA VAL A 15 8.47 -1.49 9.22
C VAL A 15 9.53 -1.93 8.22
N ASN A 16 9.90 -3.20 8.24
CA ASN A 16 10.90 -3.73 7.32
C ASN A 16 10.44 -3.65 5.86
N PHE A 17 9.20 -4.05 5.57
CA PHE A 17 8.65 -4.01 4.22
C PHE A 17 8.60 -2.58 3.68
N THR A 18 8.18 -1.63 4.51
CA THR A 18 8.10 -0.23 4.10
C THR A 18 9.48 0.36 3.83
N ALA A 19 10.47 0.02 4.66
CA ALA A 19 11.87 0.44 4.44
C ALA A 19 12.42 -0.13 3.14
N GLU A 20 12.17 -1.41 2.87
CA GLU A 20 12.63 -2.06 1.64
C GLU A 20 11.94 -1.48 0.40
N GLU A 21 10.64 -1.20 0.48
CA GLU A 21 9.91 -0.57 -0.61
C GLU A 21 10.52 0.79 -0.98
N ALA A 22 10.77 1.63 0.02
CA ALA A 22 11.35 2.96 -0.22
C ALA A 22 12.72 2.87 -0.88
N ARG A 23 13.53 1.92 -0.46
CA ARG A 23 14.85 1.70 -1.05
C ARG A 23 14.74 1.23 -2.50
N GLU A 24 13.87 0.28 -2.78
CA GLU A 24 13.69 -0.25 -4.14
C GLU A 24 13.05 0.77 -5.09
N ALA A 25 12.05 1.52 -4.61
CA ALA A 25 11.30 2.45 -5.45
C ALA A 25 12.05 3.75 -5.75
N GLU A 26 12.77 4.29 -4.76
CA GLU A 26 13.37 5.62 -4.84
C GLU A 26 14.83 5.67 -4.44
N GLY A 27 15.39 4.56 -3.98
CA GLY A 27 16.75 4.53 -3.44
C GLY A 27 16.88 5.28 -2.10
N SER A 28 15.75 5.62 -1.45
CA SER A 28 15.80 6.38 -0.21
C SER A 28 15.89 5.47 1.01
N ILE A 29 16.67 5.94 2.01
CA ILE A 29 16.81 5.25 3.29
C ILE A 29 15.96 5.99 4.30
N LYS A 30 14.97 5.29 4.87
CA LYS A 30 14.07 5.87 5.85
C LYS A 30 14.55 5.55 7.27
N ILE A 31 14.25 6.46 8.18
CA ILE A 31 14.62 6.31 9.59
C ILE A 31 13.67 5.29 10.24
N PRO A 32 14.21 4.16 10.79
CA PRO A 32 13.34 3.10 11.34
C PRO A 32 12.37 3.57 12.42
N GLU A 33 12.80 4.46 13.30
CA GLU A 33 11.96 4.99 14.39
C GLU A 33 10.79 5.81 13.84
N THR A 34 10.98 6.54 12.75
CA THR A 34 9.92 7.32 12.10
C THR A 34 8.92 6.38 11.43
N LEU A 35 9.40 5.35 10.74
CA LEU A 35 8.54 4.33 10.13
C LEU A 35 7.71 3.61 11.18
N GLU A 36 8.34 3.18 12.26
CA GLU A 36 7.64 2.49 13.35
C GLU A 36 6.53 3.37 13.94
N LYS A 37 6.85 4.61 14.25
CA LYS A 37 5.87 5.57 14.77
C LYS A 37 4.69 5.74 13.82
N GLY A 38 4.97 5.97 12.54
CA GLY A 38 3.92 6.22 11.54
C GLY A 38 3.00 5.02 11.36
N ILE A 39 3.56 3.82 11.29
CA ILE A 39 2.78 2.59 11.12
C ILE A 39 1.99 2.26 12.39
N LEU A 40 2.62 2.39 13.57
CA LEU A 40 1.98 2.07 14.85
C LEU A 40 0.73 2.93 15.08
N VAL A 41 0.81 4.23 14.80
CA VAL A 41 -0.34 5.14 14.95
C VAL A 41 -1.50 4.67 14.07
N ALA A 42 -1.21 4.28 12.83
CA ALA A 42 -2.23 3.78 11.91
C ALA A 42 -2.80 2.42 12.32
N LEU A 43 -1.97 1.51 12.85
CA LEU A 43 -2.48 0.23 13.34
C LEU A 43 -3.46 0.39 14.50
N ARG A 44 -3.27 1.42 15.32
CA ARG A 44 -4.18 1.75 16.43
C ARG A 44 -5.40 2.54 16.02
N ASP A 45 -5.36 3.16 14.86
CA ASP A 45 -6.48 3.97 14.34
C ASP A 45 -6.62 3.76 12.82
N PRO A 46 -7.44 2.78 12.41
CA PRO A 46 -7.62 2.47 10.99
C PRO A 46 -8.20 3.62 10.15
N SER A 47 -8.73 4.67 10.78
CA SER A 47 -9.18 5.86 10.05
C SER A 47 -8.01 6.65 9.43
N ILE A 48 -6.81 6.47 9.98
CA ILE A 48 -5.59 7.10 9.45
C ILE A 48 -5.10 6.33 8.22
N ALA A 49 -4.90 5.03 8.37
CA ALA A 49 -4.55 4.13 7.29
C ALA A 49 -4.89 2.70 7.70
N THR A 50 -5.24 1.87 6.73
CA THR A 50 -5.51 0.44 6.96
C THR A 50 -4.39 -0.38 6.34
N TYR A 51 -3.90 -1.37 7.07
CA TYR A 51 -2.84 -2.27 6.65
C TYR A 51 -3.34 -3.70 6.51
N TRP A 52 -2.91 -4.37 5.46
CA TRP A 52 -3.11 -5.80 5.24
C TRP A 52 -1.76 -6.48 5.07
N VAL A 53 -1.68 -7.72 5.46
CA VAL A 53 -0.51 -8.58 5.24
C VAL A 53 -0.91 -9.81 4.44
N LEU A 54 -0.03 -10.20 3.53
CA LEU A 54 -0.08 -11.51 2.89
C LEU A 54 0.75 -12.45 3.75
N VAL A 55 0.16 -13.55 4.17
CA VAL A 55 0.82 -14.50 5.07
C VAL A 55 0.96 -15.88 4.41
N ASP A 56 2.02 -16.58 4.80
CA ASP A 56 2.23 -17.97 4.42
C ASP A 56 1.42 -18.94 5.29
N GLU A 57 1.63 -20.26 5.13
CA GLU A 57 0.92 -21.27 5.91
C GLU A 57 1.21 -21.20 7.40
N ASN A 58 2.29 -20.58 7.81
CA ASN A 58 2.67 -20.40 9.21
C ASN A 58 2.17 -19.06 9.79
N ASN A 59 1.32 -18.35 9.04
CA ASN A 59 0.84 -17.01 9.39
C ASN A 59 1.97 -15.98 9.49
N THR A 60 3.08 -16.21 8.78
CA THR A 60 4.20 -15.29 8.71
C THR A 60 3.99 -14.30 7.57
N PRO A 61 4.05 -12.98 7.82
CA PRO A 61 3.93 -11.99 6.76
C PRO A 61 5.05 -12.09 5.72
N VAL A 62 4.67 -12.12 4.46
CA VAL A 62 5.60 -12.14 3.31
C VAL A 62 5.36 -10.96 2.37
N GLY A 63 4.37 -10.16 2.65
CA GLY A 63 4.05 -8.95 1.91
C GLY A 63 3.03 -8.12 2.64
N SER A 64 2.85 -6.88 2.21
CA SER A 64 1.88 -5.97 2.82
C SER A 64 1.37 -4.94 1.82
N VAL A 65 0.22 -4.37 2.15
CA VAL A 65 -0.34 -3.23 1.45
C VAL A 65 -1.02 -2.32 2.47
N SER A 66 -0.94 -1.02 2.26
CA SER A 66 -1.70 -0.07 3.06
C SER A 66 -2.49 0.88 2.16
N ALA A 67 -3.61 1.35 2.68
CA ALA A 67 -4.47 2.28 1.97
C ALA A 67 -4.89 3.42 2.89
N VAL A 68 -5.00 4.61 2.30
CA VAL A 68 -5.54 5.81 2.94
C VAL A 68 -6.73 6.29 2.14
N ARG A 69 -7.60 7.10 2.75
CA ARG A 69 -8.81 7.61 2.11
C ARG A 69 -8.77 9.11 2.02
N GLU A 70 -9.26 9.62 0.91
CA GLU A 70 -9.34 11.05 0.63
C GLU A 70 -10.80 11.43 0.33
N TRP A 71 -11.35 12.37 1.09
CA TRP A 71 -12.70 12.84 0.83
C TRP A 71 -12.77 13.68 -0.44
N SER A 72 -13.78 13.43 -1.26
CA SER A 72 -14.07 14.22 -2.46
C SER A 72 -15.36 15.01 -2.25
N ASP A 73 -15.26 16.34 -2.21
CA ASP A 73 -16.43 17.21 -2.17
C ASP A 73 -17.18 17.20 -3.52
N TRP A 74 -16.46 16.98 -4.62
CA TRP A 74 -17.09 16.90 -5.94
C TRP A 74 -17.99 15.67 -6.11
N ASN A 75 -17.62 14.56 -5.48
CA ASN A 75 -18.29 13.28 -5.70
C ASN A 75 -18.94 12.71 -4.43
N ALA A 76 -18.87 13.44 -3.31
CA ALA A 76 -19.47 13.07 -2.02
C ALA A 76 -19.10 11.66 -1.58
N GLY A 77 -17.80 11.34 -1.62
CA GLY A 77 -17.31 10.02 -1.27
C GLY A 77 -15.81 10.03 -1.12
N TYR A 78 -15.25 8.85 -0.83
CA TYR A 78 -13.82 8.70 -0.63
C TYR A 78 -13.14 8.09 -1.84
N TYR A 79 -12.07 8.73 -2.30
CA TYR A 79 -11.06 8.04 -3.11
C TYR A 79 -10.18 7.24 -2.17
N TRP A 80 -9.78 6.07 -2.61
CA TRP A 80 -8.86 5.21 -1.88
C TRP A 80 -7.50 5.24 -2.55
N TRP A 81 -6.45 5.33 -1.74
CA TRP A 81 -5.08 5.41 -2.23
C TRP A 81 -4.26 4.27 -1.65
N ILE A 82 -3.62 3.51 -2.52
CA ILE A 82 -2.56 2.60 -2.10
C ILE A 82 -1.39 3.48 -1.67
N GLN A 83 -1.01 3.40 -0.40
CA GLN A 83 0.10 4.17 0.15
C GLN A 83 1.42 3.42 0.03
N SER A 84 1.44 2.15 0.44
CA SER A 84 2.61 1.28 0.42
C SER A 84 2.19 -0.10 -0.03
N MET A 85 3.02 -0.75 -0.84
CA MET A 85 2.81 -2.14 -1.21
C MET A 85 4.17 -2.80 -1.42
N PHE A 86 4.36 -3.95 -0.78
CA PHE A 86 5.59 -4.70 -0.87
C PHE A 86 5.32 -6.20 -0.86
N LEU A 87 6.12 -6.91 -1.62
CA LEU A 87 6.12 -8.36 -1.63
C LEU A 87 7.57 -8.82 -1.56
N SER A 88 7.88 -9.71 -0.63
CA SER A 88 9.25 -10.21 -0.48
C SER A 88 9.71 -10.88 -1.79
N LYS A 89 11.00 -10.74 -2.11
CA LYS A 89 11.54 -11.16 -3.42
C LYS A 89 11.23 -12.60 -3.78
N SER A 90 11.32 -13.51 -2.81
CA SER A 90 11.06 -14.93 -3.02
C SER A 90 9.60 -15.25 -3.37
N HIS A 91 8.71 -14.31 -3.16
CA HIS A 91 7.26 -14.48 -3.38
C HIS A 91 6.74 -13.73 -4.60
N ARG A 92 7.63 -13.06 -5.35
CA ARG A 92 7.27 -12.29 -6.55
C ARG A 92 7.11 -13.18 -7.77
N GLY A 93 6.40 -12.65 -8.79
CA GLY A 93 6.25 -13.31 -10.08
C GLY A 93 5.24 -14.45 -10.12
N LYS A 94 4.39 -14.58 -9.10
CA LYS A 94 3.41 -15.67 -8.96
C LYS A 94 1.98 -15.16 -8.80
N GLY A 95 1.72 -13.92 -9.23
CA GLY A 95 0.38 -13.32 -9.14
C GLY A 95 -0.04 -12.91 -7.74
N ARG A 96 0.86 -12.92 -6.76
CA ARG A 96 0.51 -12.65 -5.35
C ARG A 96 0.23 -11.19 -5.06
N MET A 97 0.75 -10.27 -5.90
CA MET A 97 0.41 -8.86 -5.78
C MET A 97 -1.10 -8.63 -5.94
N SER A 98 -1.74 -9.40 -6.83
CA SER A 98 -3.18 -9.28 -7.04
C SER A 98 -3.99 -9.67 -5.79
N LEU A 99 -3.49 -10.57 -4.96
CA LEU A 99 -4.14 -10.93 -3.70
C LEU A 99 -4.22 -9.71 -2.77
N LEU A 100 -3.13 -8.94 -2.68
CA LEU A 100 -3.09 -7.73 -1.87
C LEU A 100 -4.02 -6.65 -2.45
N LEU A 101 -3.96 -6.44 -3.76
CA LEU A 101 -4.85 -5.48 -4.43
C LEU A 101 -6.32 -5.85 -4.25
N ASP A 102 -6.66 -7.13 -4.37
CA ASP A 102 -8.03 -7.61 -4.23
C ASP A 102 -8.57 -7.37 -2.82
N ALA A 103 -7.74 -7.50 -1.79
CA ALA A 103 -8.15 -7.20 -0.42
C ALA A 103 -8.54 -5.72 -0.26
N VAL A 104 -7.74 -4.81 -0.82
CA VAL A 104 -8.04 -3.37 -0.79
C VAL A 104 -9.31 -3.07 -1.59
N LYS A 105 -9.42 -3.64 -2.80
CA LYS A 105 -10.61 -3.44 -3.64
C LYS A 105 -11.88 -3.93 -2.95
N HIS A 106 -11.80 -5.08 -2.28
CA HIS A 106 -12.96 -5.63 -1.56
C HIS A 106 -13.41 -4.68 -0.45
N GLU A 107 -12.50 -4.21 0.38
CA GLU A 107 -12.81 -3.28 1.47
C GLU A 107 -13.34 -1.95 0.91
N MET A 108 -12.75 -1.45 -0.16
CA MET A 108 -13.22 -0.24 -0.81
C MET A 108 -14.66 -0.38 -1.30
N LYS A 109 -14.99 -1.50 -1.92
CA LYS A 109 -16.37 -1.78 -2.36
C LYS A 109 -17.35 -1.85 -1.19
N GLU A 110 -16.98 -2.53 -0.12
CA GLU A 110 -17.81 -2.65 1.08
C GLU A 110 -18.11 -1.27 1.69
N GLN A 111 -17.16 -0.35 1.61
CA GLN A 111 -17.30 1.01 2.13
C GLN A 111 -17.78 2.01 1.09
N ARG A 112 -18.20 1.55 -0.10
CA ARG A 112 -18.69 2.40 -1.19
C ARG A 112 -17.69 3.46 -1.65
N GLY A 113 -16.39 3.11 -1.68
CA GLY A 113 -15.34 3.97 -2.19
C GLY A 113 -15.51 4.25 -3.68
N LEU A 114 -15.01 5.40 -4.11
CA LEU A 114 -15.21 5.89 -5.48
C LEU A 114 -14.29 5.21 -6.48
N GLU A 115 -13.00 5.19 -6.20
CA GLU A 115 -12.00 4.56 -7.04
C GLU A 115 -10.69 4.37 -6.28
N LEU A 116 -9.83 3.49 -6.78
CA LEU A 116 -8.54 3.19 -6.20
C LEU A 116 -7.45 3.90 -6.99
N ARG A 117 -6.60 4.63 -6.29
CA ARG A 117 -5.50 5.42 -6.85
C ARG A 117 -4.18 5.02 -6.20
N LEU A 118 -3.07 5.38 -6.82
CA LEU A 118 -1.75 5.22 -6.23
C LEU A 118 -0.77 6.23 -6.83
N TYR A 119 0.31 6.48 -6.08
CA TYR A 119 1.48 7.16 -6.59
C TYR A 119 2.52 6.14 -7.02
N VAL A 120 3.16 6.38 -8.13
CA VAL A 120 4.28 5.55 -8.58
C VAL A 120 5.36 6.48 -9.11
N HIS A 121 6.61 6.23 -8.70
CA HIS A 121 7.74 7.03 -9.21
C HIS A 121 7.83 6.83 -10.72
N LYS A 122 7.92 7.93 -11.46
CA LYS A 122 7.91 7.91 -12.94
C LYS A 122 9.01 7.02 -13.55
N ASP A 123 10.14 6.87 -12.85
CA ASP A 123 11.26 6.08 -13.32
C ASP A 123 11.18 4.61 -12.88
N ASN A 124 10.21 4.27 -12.05
CA ASN A 124 9.96 2.89 -11.64
C ASN A 124 9.12 2.17 -12.69
N ARG A 125 9.75 1.89 -13.84
CA ARG A 125 9.06 1.32 -15.01
C ARG A 125 8.47 -0.06 -14.75
N THR A 126 9.12 -0.85 -13.91
CA THR A 126 8.63 -2.17 -13.55
C THR A 126 7.30 -2.06 -12.80
N ALA A 127 7.22 -1.16 -11.81
CA ALA A 127 6.00 -0.93 -11.06
C ALA A 127 4.89 -0.34 -11.95
N VAL A 128 5.22 0.65 -12.79
CA VAL A 128 4.25 1.24 -13.73
C VAL A 128 3.63 0.15 -14.60
N ARG A 129 4.47 -0.72 -15.17
CA ARG A 129 4.00 -1.82 -16.02
C ARG A 129 3.10 -2.79 -15.24
N ALA A 130 3.50 -3.15 -14.03
CA ALA A 130 2.72 -4.05 -13.18
C ALA A 130 1.34 -3.47 -12.88
N TYR A 131 1.27 -2.18 -12.55
CA TYR A 131 -0.02 -1.52 -12.29
C TYR A 131 -0.87 -1.39 -13.55
N GLN A 132 -0.26 -1.08 -14.70
CA GLN A 132 -0.99 -1.05 -15.97
C GLN A 132 -1.55 -2.43 -16.32
N ASN A 133 -0.80 -3.50 -16.05
CA ASN A 133 -1.30 -4.86 -16.22
C ASN A 133 -2.45 -5.19 -15.27
N ALA A 134 -2.52 -4.53 -14.11
CA ALA A 134 -3.63 -4.63 -13.17
C ALA A 134 -4.76 -3.63 -13.46
N HIS A 135 -4.76 -3.05 -14.67
CA HIS A 135 -5.79 -2.13 -15.20
C HIS A 135 -5.78 -0.72 -14.59
N PHE A 136 -4.69 -0.32 -13.95
CA PHE A 136 -4.50 1.10 -13.62
C PHE A 136 -4.08 1.85 -14.88
N SER A 137 -4.53 3.09 -14.99
CA SER A 137 -4.12 4.00 -16.07
C SER A 137 -3.57 5.29 -15.49
N LYS A 138 -2.72 5.96 -16.26
CA LYS A 138 -2.15 7.23 -15.81
C LYS A 138 -3.24 8.29 -15.71
N SER A 139 -3.19 9.08 -14.65
CA SER A 139 -4.06 10.22 -14.43
C SER A 139 -3.63 11.43 -15.28
N ASP A 140 -4.55 12.35 -15.51
CA ASP A 140 -4.26 13.66 -16.12
C ASP A 140 -3.74 14.67 -15.10
N TYR A 141 -3.69 14.31 -13.82
CA TYR A 141 -3.23 15.20 -12.74
C TYR A 141 -1.75 15.04 -12.48
N GLU A 142 -1.12 16.14 -12.14
CA GLU A 142 0.25 16.16 -11.65
C GLU A 142 0.26 16.64 -10.21
N ILE A 143 1.25 16.21 -9.44
CA ILE A 143 1.44 16.64 -8.06
C ILE A 143 2.33 17.87 -8.05
N MET A 144 1.89 18.90 -7.33
CA MET A 144 2.71 20.08 -7.07
C MET A 144 2.97 20.14 -5.58
N ILE A 145 4.22 20.42 -5.19
CA ILE A 145 4.66 20.38 -3.80
C ILE A 145 5.22 21.74 -3.40
N LEU A 146 4.76 22.23 -2.25
CA LEU A 146 5.35 23.38 -1.57
C LEU A 146 5.89 22.88 -0.23
N SER A 147 7.21 22.84 -0.10
CA SER A 147 7.85 22.35 1.13
C SER A 147 7.89 23.44 2.20
N ASN A 148 7.81 23.03 3.46
CA ASN A 148 7.94 23.93 4.60
C ASN A 148 9.38 24.46 4.73
#